data_85774f5f437c0644a315d8c12676e25e
#
_entry.id   85774f5f437c0644a315d8c12676e25e
#
_cell.length_a   1.000
_cell.length_b   1.000
_cell.length_c   1.000
_cell.angle_alpha   90.00
_cell.angle_beta   90.00
_cell.angle_gamma   90.00
#
_symmetry.space_group_name_H-M   'P 1'
#
loop_
_entity.id
_entity.type
_entity.pdbx_description
1 polymer ?
#
loop_
_entity_poly.entity_id
_entity_poly.type
_entity_poly.pdbx_seq_one_letter_code
_entity_poly.pdbx_strand_id
1 'polypeptide(L)'
;MEYRIVRSGRRTLALEVGRDLTVTVRAPLHTKKAEIERFVLQHQGWLQKALSKQQSRSLNIAAIGEEQLPLLKAAAERYIPPRVQHFAKRMQLTPSAVKINSAKTRFGSCSAKNSLNFSCRVMIYPPEIIDYVIVHELAHIRHHNHSRAFYALIAEFLPDYKERILFLKEK
;
A
#
# COMPACT_ATOMS: atom_id res chain seq x y z
N MET A 1 -7.98 20.52 -15.54
CA MET A 1 -7.87 19.50 -14.48
C MET A 1 -8.04 20.22 -13.16
N GLU A 2 -8.92 19.73 -12.30
CA GLU A 2 -9.19 20.33 -11.00
C GLU A 2 -8.17 19.81 -9.97
N TYR A 3 -7.62 20.69 -9.14
CA TYR A 3 -6.68 20.31 -8.08
C TYR A 3 -6.78 21.23 -6.88
N ARG A 4 -6.49 20.69 -5.71
CA ARG A 4 -6.48 21.43 -4.44
C ARG A 4 -5.06 21.91 -4.13
N ILE A 5 -4.90 23.16 -3.69
CA ILE A 5 -3.62 23.70 -3.25
C ILE A 5 -3.57 23.69 -1.71
N VAL A 6 -2.52 23.05 -1.16
CA VAL A 6 -2.22 23.07 0.27
C VAL A 6 -0.88 23.75 0.47
N ARG A 7 -0.89 24.89 1.17
CA ARG A 7 0.30 25.69 1.46
C ARG A 7 0.86 25.33 2.86
N SER A 8 2.18 25.26 2.96
CA SER A 8 2.87 24.97 4.22
C SER A 8 4.29 25.53 4.21
N GLY A 9 5.01 25.43 5.33
CA GLY A 9 6.40 25.89 5.46
C GLY A 9 7.45 25.07 4.69
N ARG A 10 7.04 24.24 3.74
CA ARG A 10 7.93 23.43 2.89
C ARG A 10 8.70 24.31 1.91
N ARG A 11 9.82 23.79 1.38
CA ARG A 11 10.69 24.50 0.42
C ARG A 11 10.45 24.12 -1.04
N THR A 12 9.70 23.05 -1.33
CA THR A 12 9.51 22.51 -2.69
C THR A 12 8.05 22.27 -3.00
N LEU A 13 7.70 22.33 -4.30
CA LEU A 13 6.42 21.87 -4.81
C LEU A 13 6.35 20.35 -4.83
N ALA A 14 5.19 19.77 -4.56
CA ALA A 14 4.93 18.35 -4.79
C ALA A 14 3.49 18.13 -5.24
N LEU A 15 3.30 17.09 -6.05
CA LEU A 15 2.00 16.57 -6.49
C LEU A 15 1.69 15.30 -5.72
N GLU A 16 0.46 15.19 -5.26
CA GLU A 16 -0.09 14.00 -4.62
C GLU A 16 -1.43 13.67 -5.27
N VAL A 17 -1.68 12.39 -5.52
CA VAL A 17 -3.00 11.88 -5.91
C VAL A 17 -3.56 11.14 -4.73
N GLY A 18 -4.66 11.64 -4.19
CA GLY A 18 -5.40 11.04 -3.09
C GLY A 18 -6.06 9.72 -3.50
N ARG A 19 -6.51 8.95 -2.52
CA ARG A 19 -7.24 7.69 -2.74
C ARG A 19 -8.62 7.90 -3.36
N ASP A 20 -9.18 9.07 -3.13
CA ASP A 20 -10.43 9.60 -3.68
C ASP A 20 -10.25 10.25 -5.08
N LEU A 21 -9.10 10.03 -5.71
CA LEU A 21 -8.68 10.63 -6.99
C LEU A 21 -8.48 12.15 -6.93
N THR A 22 -8.55 12.78 -5.76
CA THR A 22 -8.23 14.21 -5.61
C THR A 22 -6.76 14.46 -5.88
N VAL A 23 -6.48 15.41 -6.77
CA VAL A 23 -5.14 15.92 -7.01
C VAL A 23 -4.84 17.04 -6.02
N THR A 24 -3.78 16.90 -5.24
CA THR A 24 -3.32 17.92 -4.29
C THR A 24 -1.94 18.41 -4.67
N VAL A 25 -1.80 19.73 -4.82
CA VAL A 25 -0.51 20.38 -4.97
C VAL A 25 -0.09 20.93 -3.60
N ARG A 26 0.99 20.40 -3.05
CA ARG A 26 1.60 20.96 -1.84
C ARG A 26 2.64 22.01 -2.26
N ALA A 27 2.46 23.23 -1.79
CA ALA A 27 3.28 24.38 -2.17
C ALA A 27 3.87 25.10 -0.96
N PRO A 28 5.04 25.77 -1.10
CA PRO A 28 5.51 26.77 -0.14
C PRO A 28 4.52 27.91 0.02
N LEU A 29 4.54 28.59 1.18
CA LEU A 29 3.59 29.66 1.52
C LEU A 29 3.54 30.78 0.48
N HIS A 30 4.69 31.17 -0.06
CA HIS A 30 4.84 32.34 -0.95
C HIS A 30 4.91 32.00 -2.45
N THR A 31 4.70 30.72 -2.84
CA THR A 31 4.74 30.32 -4.26
C THR A 31 3.60 30.98 -5.05
N LYS A 32 3.93 31.65 -6.16
CA LYS A 32 2.94 32.30 -7.04
C LYS A 32 2.04 31.24 -7.72
N LYS A 33 0.77 31.61 -7.95
CA LYS A 33 -0.20 30.70 -8.59
C LYS A 33 0.27 30.26 -9.98
N ALA A 34 0.85 31.14 -10.76
CA ALA A 34 1.38 30.86 -12.10
C ALA A 34 2.53 29.80 -12.05
N GLU A 35 3.34 29.80 -11.00
CA GLU A 35 4.39 28.80 -10.81
C GLU A 35 3.81 27.42 -10.49
N ILE A 36 2.76 27.38 -9.67
CA ILE A 36 2.03 26.13 -9.37
C ILE A 36 1.39 25.57 -10.64
N GLU A 37 0.73 26.40 -11.43
CA GLU A 37 0.11 26.01 -12.70
C GLU A 37 1.13 25.45 -13.69
N ARG A 38 2.28 26.11 -13.84
CA ARG A 38 3.38 25.63 -14.68
C ARG A 38 3.90 24.27 -14.19
N PHE A 39 4.08 24.10 -12.89
CA PHE A 39 4.51 22.85 -12.29
C PHE A 39 3.53 21.70 -12.56
N VAL A 40 2.22 21.97 -12.43
CA VAL A 40 1.17 20.98 -12.75
C VAL A 40 1.21 20.59 -14.23
N LEU A 41 1.34 21.60 -15.14
CA LEU A 41 1.44 21.36 -16.57
C LEU A 41 2.65 20.50 -16.94
N GLN A 42 3.81 20.79 -16.37
CA GLN A 42 5.03 20.00 -16.60
C GLN A 42 4.90 18.54 -16.14
N HIS A 43 4.03 18.27 -15.18
CA HIS A 43 3.85 16.93 -14.60
C HIS A 43 2.54 16.24 -15.05
N GLN A 44 1.87 16.72 -16.09
CA GLN A 44 0.60 16.16 -16.57
C GLN A 44 0.70 14.67 -16.91
N GLY A 45 1.79 14.25 -17.58
CA GLY A 45 1.99 12.84 -17.91
C GLY A 45 2.12 11.94 -16.68
N TRP A 46 2.80 12.42 -15.63
CA TRP A 46 2.87 11.73 -14.35
C TRP A 46 1.49 11.68 -13.67
N LEU A 47 0.76 12.80 -13.67
CA LEU A 47 -0.59 12.87 -13.08
C LEU A 47 -1.57 11.89 -13.74
N GLN A 48 -1.59 11.81 -15.07
CA GLN A 48 -2.44 10.86 -15.79
C GLN A 48 -2.12 9.42 -15.41
N LYS A 49 -0.84 9.05 -15.36
CA LYS A 49 -0.40 7.72 -14.92
C LYS A 49 -0.78 7.44 -13.47
N ALA A 50 -0.62 8.41 -12.58
CA ALA A 50 -0.95 8.27 -11.17
C ALA A 50 -2.47 8.14 -10.95
N LEU A 51 -3.28 8.91 -11.67
CA LEU A 51 -4.75 8.83 -11.63
C LEU A 51 -5.25 7.49 -12.17
N SER A 52 -4.80 7.06 -13.36
CA SER A 52 -5.19 5.76 -13.94
C SER A 52 -4.85 4.61 -13.01
N LYS A 53 -3.66 4.63 -12.42
CA LYS A 53 -3.21 3.63 -11.46
C LYS A 53 -4.07 3.62 -10.19
N GLN A 54 -4.40 4.80 -9.65
CA GLN A 54 -5.24 4.92 -8.47
C GLN A 54 -6.67 4.46 -8.77
N GLN A 55 -7.19 4.76 -9.95
CA GLN A 55 -8.51 4.35 -10.42
C GLN A 55 -8.59 2.82 -10.57
N SER A 56 -7.59 2.19 -11.19
CA SER A 56 -7.53 0.73 -11.30
C SER A 56 -7.49 0.04 -9.93
N ARG A 57 -6.70 0.57 -8.99
CA ARG A 57 -6.66 0.08 -7.60
C ARG A 57 -8.01 0.21 -6.89
N SER A 58 -8.70 1.31 -7.09
CA SER A 58 -10.03 1.55 -6.49
C SER A 58 -11.07 0.60 -7.06
N LEU A 59 -11.04 0.32 -8.36
CA LEU A 59 -11.97 -0.59 -9.02
C LEU A 59 -11.80 -2.03 -8.53
N ASN A 60 -10.58 -2.53 -8.37
CA ASN A 60 -10.33 -3.90 -7.95
C ASN A 60 -10.72 -4.17 -6.48
N ILE A 61 -10.52 -3.20 -5.60
CA ILE A 61 -10.87 -3.34 -4.18
C ILE A 61 -12.35 -2.99 -3.94
N ALA A 62 -12.91 -2.03 -4.69
CA ALA A 62 -14.32 -1.63 -4.60
C ALA A 62 -15.28 -2.61 -5.29
N ALA A 63 -14.80 -3.40 -6.27
CA ALA A 63 -15.56 -4.45 -6.93
C ALA A 63 -15.94 -5.63 -6.00
N ILE A 64 -15.32 -5.73 -4.82
CA ILE A 64 -15.71 -6.71 -3.81
C ILE A 64 -16.98 -6.19 -3.13
N GLY A 65 -18.10 -6.77 -3.50
CA GLY A 65 -19.39 -6.52 -2.86
C GLY A 65 -19.35 -6.81 -1.35
N GLU A 66 -20.18 -6.12 -0.58
CA GLU A 66 -20.24 -6.34 0.88
C GLU A 66 -20.72 -7.75 1.22
N GLU A 67 -21.49 -8.37 0.34
CA GLU A 67 -21.93 -9.76 0.43
C GLU A 67 -20.78 -10.80 0.40
N GLN A 68 -19.66 -10.46 -0.25
CA GLN A 68 -18.49 -11.34 -0.35
C GLN A 68 -17.56 -11.24 0.88
N LEU A 69 -17.69 -10.18 1.68
CA LEU A 69 -16.81 -9.94 2.81
C LEU A 69 -16.82 -11.04 3.87
N PRO A 70 -17.98 -11.63 4.26
CA PRO A 70 -17.98 -12.72 5.24
C PRO A 70 -17.19 -13.94 4.77
N LEU A 71 -17.31 -14.31 3.48
CA LEU A 71 -16.55 -15.42 2.89
C LEU A 71 -15.06 -15.13 2.85
N LEU A 72 -14.68 -13.92 2.38
CA LEU A 72 -13.28 -13.51 2.35
C LEU A 72 -12.68 -13.44 3.77
N LYS A 73 -13.45 -13.00 4.74
CA LYS A 73 -13.01 -12.94 6.14
C LYS A 73 -12.77 -14.33 6.71
N ALA A 74 -13.70 -15.25 6.53
CA ALA A 74 -13.55 -16.65 6.95
C ALA A 74 -12.34 -17.31 6.27
N ALA A 75 -12.15 -17.08 4.96
CA ALA A 75 -11.00 -17.58 4.24
C ALA A 75 -9.68 -16.98 4.77
N ALA A 76 -9.64 -15.67 5.04
CA ALA A 76 -8.46 -14.99 5.58
C ALA A 76 -8.11 -15.48 7.00
N GLU A 77 -9.11 -15.68 7.87
CA GLU A 77 -8.92 -16.19 9.23
C GLU A 77 -8.35 -17.63 9.25
N ARG A 78 -8.66 -18.42 8.23
CA ARG A 78 -8.09 -19.77 8.07
C ARG A 78 -6.72 -19.77 7.43
N TYR A 79 -6.48 -18.93 6.45
CA TYR A 79 -5.28 -18.97 5.63
C TYR A 79 -4.12 -18.12 6.19
N ILE A 80 -4.39 -16.89 6.61
CA ILE A 80 -3.33 -15.92 6.94
C ILE A 80 -2.57 -16.28 8.22
N PRO A 81 -3.21 -16.63 9.36
CA PRO A 81 -2.47 -16.90 10.60
C PRO A 81 -1.43 -18.02 10.48
N PRO A 82 -1.71 -19.20 9.92
CA PRO A 82 -0.70 -20.24 9.75
C PRO A 82 0.41 -19.84 8.78
N ARG A 83 0.11 -19.05 7.74
CA ARG A 83 1.13 -18.52 6.83
C ARG A 83 2.03 -17.47 7.51
N VAL A 84 1.45 -16.60 8.35
CA VAL A 84 2.23 -15.68 9.20
C VAL A 84 3.16 -16.47 10.13
N GLN A 85 2.68 -17.52 10.80
CA GLN A 85 3.52 -18.35 11.65
C GLN A 85 4.68 -18.98 10.87
N HIS A 86 4.40 -19.53 9.67
CA HIS A 86 5.41 -20.12 8.80
C HIS A 86 6.53 -19.14 8.48
N PHE A 87 6.20 -17.94 7.99
CA PHE A 87 7.21 -16.94 7.64
C PHE A 87 7.86 -16.31 8.87
N ALA A 88 7.10 -16.04 9.94
CA ALA A 88 7.63 -15.51 11.18
C ALA A 88 8.74 -16.40 11.77
N LYS A 89 8.53 -17.73 11.78
CA LYS A 89 9.54 -18.69 12.20
C LYS A 89 10.78 -18.65 11.33
N ARG A 90 10.62 -18.63 10.00
CA ARG A 90 11.76 -18.57 9.05
C ARG A 90 12.53 -17.25 9.15
N MET A 91 11.83 -16.14 9.34
CA MET A 91 12.40 -14.79 9.47
C MET A 91 12.94 -14.52 10.89
N GLN A 92 12.73 -15.42 11.84
CA GLN A 92 13.04 -15.24 13.27
C GLN A 92 12.42 -13.96 13.84
N LEU A 93 11.14 -13.71 13.52
CA LEU A 93 10.36 -12.58 13.95
C LEU A 93 9.16 -13.03 14.75
N THR A 94 8.75 -12.25 15.76
CA THR A 94 7.61 -12.59 16.63
C THR A 94 6.60 -11.44 16.58
N PRO A 95 5.52 -11.58 15.80
CA PRO A 95 4.42 -10.63 15.87
C PRO A 95 3.69 -10.76 17.20
N SER A 96 3.28 -9.63 17.79
CA SER A 96 2.54 -9.63 19.07
C SER A 96 1.08 -10.08 18.91
N ALA A 97 0.51 -9.87 17.73
CA ALA A 97 -0.84 -10.32 17.37
C ALA A 97 -0.99 -10.35 15.84
N VAL A 98 -1.93 -11.16 15.37
CA VAL A 98 -2.40 -11.18 13.98
C VAL A 98 -3.89 -10.92 13.96
N LYS A 99 -4.34 -9.90 13.24
CA LYS A 99 -5.75 -9.49 13.17
C LYS A 99 -6.20 -9.43 11.71
N ILE A 100 -7.43 -9.84 11.46
CA ILE A 100 -8.08 -9.72 10.16
C ILE A 100 -9.16 -8.63 10.22
N ASN A 101 -9.15 -7.75 9.23
CA ASN A 101 -10.14 -6.70 9.06
C ASN A 101 -10.62 -6.63 7.60
N SER A 102 -11.47 -5.66 7.25
CA SER A 102 -11.99 -5.45 5.90
C SER A 102 -11.55 -4.11 5.29
N ALA A 103 -10.37 -3.62 5.66
CA ALA A 103 -9.85 -2.33 5.18
C ALA A 103 -9.85 -2.24 3.65
N LYS A 104 -10.40 -1.15 3.10
CA LYS A 104 -10.53 -0.92 1.65
C LYS A 104 -9.27 -0.33 1.01
N THR A 105 -8.32 0.15 1.81
CA THR A 105 -7.24 1.02 1.32
C THR A 105 -5.84 0.44 1.46
N ARG A 106 -5.71 -0.67 2.18
CA ARG A 106 -4.42 -1.35 2.42
C ARG A 106 -4.66 -2.83 2.66
N PHE A 107 -3.75 -3.66 2.23
CA PHE A 107 -3.82 -5.12 2.42
C PHE A 107 -3.27 -5.56 3.77
N GLY A 108 -2.33 -4.80 4.32
CA GLY A 108 -1.73 -5.07 5.61
C GLY A 108 -1.25 -3.80 6.33
N SER A 109 -0.86 -3.96 7.58
CA SER A 109 -0.13 -2.97 8.36
C SER A 109 0.52 -3.62 9.59
N CYS A 110 1.70 -3.14 9.95
CA CYS A 110 2.37 -3.45 11.21
C CYS A 110 2.32 -2.24 12.14
N SER A 111 1.90 -2.44 13.39
CA SER A 111 1.90 -1.38 14.39
C SER A 111 3.27 -1.27 15.09
N ALA A 112 3.52 -0.15 15.78
CA ALA A 112 4.72 0.03 16.61
C ALA A 112 4.87 -1.03 17.73
N LYS A 113 3.79 -1.74 18.08
CA LYS A 113 3.78 -2.86 19.03
C LYS A 113 3.91 -4.23 18.35
N ASN A 114 4.36 -4.26 17.08
CA ASN A 114 4.50 -5.47 16.26
C ASN A 114 3.21 -6.28 16.08
N SER A 115 2.03 -5.63 16.20
CA SER A 115 0.76 -6.26 15.86
C SER A 115 0.51 -6.11 14.36
N LEU A 116 0.29 -7.23 13.69
CA LEU A 116 0.00 -7.31 12.26
C LEU A 116 -1.51 -7.29 12.03
N ASN A 117 -1.94 -6.48 11.06
CA ASN A 117 -3.33 -6.45 10.62
C ASN A 117 -3.36 -6.73 9.11
N PHE A 118 -4.26 -7.59 8.68
CA PHE A 118 -4.46 -7.93 7.27
C PHE A 118 -5.90 -7.69 6.86
N SER A 119 -6.10 -7.12 5.68
CA SER A 119 -7.43 -7.01 5.09
C SER A 119 -7.82 -8.35 4.46
N CYS A 120 -9.02 -8.84 4.77
CA CYS A 120 -9.57 -10.03 4.11
C CYS A 120 -9.66 -9.88 2.60
N ARG A 121 -9.67 -8.63 2.09
CA ARG A 121 -9.69 -8.33 0.64
C ARG A 121 -8.44 -8.80 -0.09
N VAL A 122 -7.35 -9.11 0.62
CA VAL A 122 -6.15 -9.71 0.01
C VAL A 122 -6.41 -11.11 -0.54
N MET A 123 -7.46 -11.79 -0.05
CA MET A 123 -7.81 -13.15 -0.47
C MET A 123 -8.30 -13.27 -1.92
N ILE A 124 -8.54 -12.17 -2.63
CA ILE A 124 -8.82 -12.20 -4.07
C ILE A 124 -7.57 -12.43 -4.93
N TYR A 125 -6.40 -12.34 -4.32
CA TYR A 125 -5.13 -12.51 -5.02
C TYR A 125 -4.61 -13.95 -4.88
N PRO A 126 -3.72 -14.37 -5.82
CA PRO A 126 -3.05 -15.66 -5.73
C PRO A 126 -2.22 -15.81 -4.44
N PRO A 127 -2.00 -17.04 -3.97
CA PRO A 127 -1.24 -17.32 -2.75
C PRO A 127 0.13 -16.64 -2.67
N GLU A 128 0.83 -16.55 -3.80
CA GLU A 128 2.16 -15.92 -3.89
C GLU A 128 2.11 -14.43 -3.55
N ILE A 129 1.03 -13.77 -3.92
CA ILE A 129 0.82 -12.35 -3.64
C ILE A 129 0.41 -12.14 -2.18
N ILE A 130 -0.40 -13.05 -1.63
CA ILE A 130 -0.75 -13.03 -0.19
C ILE A 130 0.51 -13.23 0.65
N ASP A 131 1.37 -14.17 0.27
CA ASP A 131 2.65 -14.42 0.93
C ASP A 131 3.56 -13.18 0.90
N TYR A 132 3.60 -12.47 -0.23
CA TYR A 132 4.34 -11.22 -0.31
C TYR A 132 3.82 -10.17 0.68
N VAL A 133 2.50 -10.01 0.80
CA VAL A 133 1.90 -9.08 1.77
C VAL A 133 2.25 -9.50 3.20
N ILE A 134 2.22 -10.80 3.50
CA ILE A 134 2.58 -11.34 4.83
C ILE A 134 4.05 -11.04 5.16
N VAL A 135 4.98 -11.37 4.26
CA VAL A 135 6.42 -11.13 4.45
C VAL A 135 6.72 -9.64 4.54
N HIS A 136 6.02 -8.80 3.77
CA HIS A 136 6.11 -7.35 3.83
C HIS A 136 5.75 -6.81 5.22
N GLU A 137 4.63 -7.23 5.79
CA GLU A 137 4.21 -6.78 7.12
C GLU A 137 5.10 -7.34 8.24
N LEU A 138 5.60 -8.58 8.10
CA LEU A 138 6.59 -9.13 9.01
C LEU A 138 7.91 -8.35 8.96
N ALA A 139 8.38 -7.96 7.78
CA ALA A 139 9.61 -7.19 7.63
C ALA A 139 9.53 -5.83 8.36
N HIS A 140 8.33 -5.26 8.51
CA HIS A 140 8.12 -4.03 9.29
C HIS A 140 8.39 -4.18 10.79
N ILE A 141 8.39 -5.39 11.34
CA ILE A 141 8.79 -5.63 12.74
C ILE A 141 10.26 -5.25 12.95
N ARG A 142 11.12 -5.46 11.95
CA ARG A 142 12.56 -5.14 12.02
C ARG A 142 12.90 -3.79 11.39
N HIS A 143 12.21 -3.41 10.32
CA HIS A 143 12.47 -2.20 9.53
C HIS A 143 11.17 -1.42 9.31
N HIS A 144 10.94 -0.36 10.08
CA HIS A 144 9.71 0.44 10.00
C HIS A 144 9.57 1.26 8.71
N ASN A 145 10.65 1.43 7.95
CA ASN A 145 10.66 2.14 6.67
C ASN A 145 11.02 1.21 5.50
N HIS A 146 10.63 1.59 4.29
CA HIS A 146 10.93 0.84 3.07
C HIS A 146 12.35 1.13 2.55
N SER A 147 13.36 0.96 3.43
CA SER A 147 14.78 1.15 3.11
C SER A 147 15.34 0.01 2.26
N ARG A 148 16.60 0.15 1.82
CA ARG A 148 17.33 -0.94 1.15
C ARG A 148 17.39 -2.21 2.01
N ALA A 149 17.60 -2.05 3.33
CA ALA A 149 17.64 -3.17 4.28
C ALA A 149 16.28 -3.88 4.40
N PHE A 150 15.16 -3.13 4.37
CA PHE A 150 13.82 -3.70 4.34
C PHE A 150 13.60 -4.62 3.14
N TYR A 151 13.94 -4.14 1.93
CA TYR A 151 13.78 -4.96 0.72
C TYR A 151 14.82 -6.09 0.63
N ALA A 152 16.00 -5.93 1.19
CA ALA A 152 16.98 -7.01 1.29
C ALA A 152 16.45 -8.16 2.14
N LEU A 153 15.85 -7.86 3.30
CA LEU A 153 15.21 -8.87 4.15
C LEU A 153 14.07 -9.60 3.41
N ILE A 154 13.23 -8.90 2.67
CA ILE A 154 12.17 -9.57 1.88
C ILE A 154 12.78 -10.49 0.81
N ALA A 155 13.84 -10.05 0.13
CA ALA A 155 14.49 -10.81 -0.94
C ALA A 155 15.10 -12.14 -0.45
N GLU A 156 15.52 -12.23 0.81
CA GLU A 156 16.02 -13.47 1.42
C GLU A 156 14.96 -14.59 1.46
N PHE A 157 13.68 -14.22 1.60
CA PHE A 157 12.58 -15.17 1.71
C PHE A 157 11.73 -15.28 0.46
N LEU A 158 11.68 -14.22 -0.34
CA LEU A 158 10.95 -14.10 -1.60
C LEU A 158 11.84 -13.43 -2.65
N PRO A 159 12.75 -14.17 -3.31
CA PRO A 159 13.67 -13.59 -4.31
C PRO A 159 12.95 -12.90 -5.48
N ASP A 160 11.76 -13.36 -5.82
CA ASP A 160 10.87 -12.85 -6.86
C ASP A 160 9.95 -11.69 -6.39
N TYR A 161 10.21 -11.10 -5.23
CA TYR A 161 9.35 -10.06 -4.63
C TYR A 161 9.07 -8.88 -5.56
N LYS A 162 9.99 -8.56 -6.48
CA LYS A 162 9.81 -7.45 -7.43
C LYS A 162 8.68 -7.74 -8.42
N GLU A 163 8.56 -8.98 -8.89
CA GLU A 163 7.48 -9.42 -9.78
C GLU A 163 6.14 -9.38 -9.05
N ARG A 164 6.11 -9.81 -7.79
CA ARG A 164 4.91 -9.75 -6.94
C ARG A 164 4.47 -8.30 -6.68
N ILE A 165 5.41 -7.38 -6.49
CA ILE A 165 5.11 -5.94 -6.39
C ILE A 165 4.50 -5.42 -7.69
N LEU A 166 5.05 -5.79 -8.85
CA LEU A 166 4.53 -5.40 -10.15
C LEU A 166 3.09 -5.89 -10.32
N PHE A 167 2.83 -7.14 -10.02
CA PHE A 167 1.49 -7.71 -10.04
C PHE A 167 0.48 -6.91 -9.21
N LEU A 168 0.84 -6.53 -7.97
CA LEU A 168 0.00 -5.68 -7.11
C LEU A 168 -0.15 -4.24 -7.62
N LYS A 169 0.73 -3.80 -8.51
CA LYS A 169 0.68 -2.45 -9.08
C LYS A 169 -0.13 -2.38 -10.37
N GLU A 170 -0.21 -3.48 -11.10
CA GLU A 170 -0.90 -3.57 -12.40
C GLU A 170 -2.39 -3.92 -12.25
N LYS A 171 -2.78 -4.48 -11.14
CA LYS A 171 -4.15 -4.88 -10.78
C LYS A 171 -4.74 -3.91 -9.74
#